data_0e1dafb69c61b7ef2818559607f780bf
#
_entry.id   0e1dafb69c61b7ef2818559607f780bf
#
_cell.length_a   1.000
_cell.length_b   1.000
_cell.length_c   1.000
_cell.angle_alpha   90.00
_cell.angle_beta   90.00
_cell.angle_gamma   90.00
#
_symmetry.space_group_name_H-M   'P 1'
#
loop_
_entity.id
_entity.type
_entity.pdbx_description
1 polymer ?
#
loop_
_entity_poly.entity_id
_entity_poly.type
_entity_poly.pdbx_seq_one_letter_code
_entity_poly.pdbx_strand_id
1 'polypeptide(L)'
;MTDTRERIEKLINDNPVVLFMKGTPQFPQCGFSGRVVQILDHLGAPVVGVNVLEDAEIRQGIKDFANWPTIPQLYIKGEFVGGADIATEMYQSGELASMLADAGVEVKAKV
;
A
#
# COMPACT_ATOMS: atom_id res chain seq x y z
N MET A 1 3.09 -8.30 25.25
CA MET A 1 1.94 -8.02 24.39
C MET A 1 2.40 -7.20 23.18
N THR A 2 2.14 -7.69 21.98
CA THR A 2 2.58 -6.97 20.78
C THR A 2 1.66 -5.79 20.54
N ASP A 3 2.24 -4.61 20.54
CA ASP A 3 1.55 -3.38 20.22
C ASP A 3 1.17 -3.37 18.74
N THR A 4 0.00 -2.85 18.42
CA THR A 4 -0.47 -2.70 17.06
C THR A 4 0.52 -1.89 16.22
N ARG A 5 1.09 -0.84 16.80
CA ARG A 5 2.12 -0.03 16.14
C ARG A 5 3.34 -0.86 15.75
N GLU A 6 3.80 -1.73 16.62
CA GLU A 6 4.93 -2.62 16.33
C GLU A 6 4.62 -3.58 15.20
N ARG A 7 3.38 -4.11 15.16
CA ARG A 7 2.94 -4.98 14.08
C ARG A 7 2.95 -4.25 12.74
N ILE A 8 2.48 -3.01 12.71
CA ILE A 8 2.49 -2.17 11.52
C ILE A 8 3.92 -1.90 11.07
N GLU A 9 4.78 -1.50 12.00
CA GLU A 9 6.19 -1.21 11.70
C GLU A 9 6.89 -2.43 11.11
N LYS A 10 6.65 -3.60 11.67
CA LYS A 10 7.23 -4.85 11.15
C LYS A 10 6.75 -5.13 9.73
N LEU A 11 5.46 -4.98 9.47
CA LEU A 11 4.89 -5.21 8.14
C LEU A 11 5.53 -4.31 7.08
N ILE A 12 5.62 -3.01 7.36
CA ILE A 12 6.12 -2.05 6.38
C ILE A 12 7.64 -2.07 6.24
N ASN A 13 8.36 -2.54 7.26
CA ASN A 13 9.81 -2.62 7.21
C ASN A 13 10.30 -3.93 6.60
N ASP A 14 9.54 -5.01 6.78
CA ASP A 14 9.92 -6.32 6.26
C ASP A 14 9.55 -6.52 4.78
N ASN A 15 8.73 -5.63 4.23
CA ASN A 15 8.23 -5.77 2.87
C ASN A 15 8.38 -4.45 2.10
N PRO A 16 8.91 -4.48 0.88
CA PRO A 16 9.14 -3.23 0.12
C PRO A 16 7.86 -2.52 -0.31
N VAL A 17 6.79 -3.25 -0.56
CA VAL A 17 5.51 -2.64 -0.95
C VAL A 17 4.39 -3.26 -0.11
N VAL A 18 3.72 -2.42 0.67
CA VAL A 18 2.62 -2.86 1.54
C VAL A 18 1.41 -1.98 1.28
N LEU A 19 0.28 -2.60 1.07
CA LEU A 19 -0.99 -1.91 0.89
C LEU A 19 -1.97 -2.33 1.98
N PHE A 20 -2.34 -1.39 2.84
CA PHE A 20 -3.42 -1.60 3.81
C PHE A 20 -4.72 -1.30 3.06
N MET A 21 -5.56 -2.30 2.92
CA MET A 21 -6.69 -2.26 2.00
C MET A 21 -7.93 -2.96 2.55
N LYS A 22 -9.05 -2.73 1.93
CA LYS A 22 -10.29 -3.46 2.20
C LYS A 22 -10.37 -4.63 1.23
N GLY A 23 -10.29 -5.84 1.76
CA GLY A 23 -10.20 -7.07 0.97
C GLY A 23 -8.76 -7.49 0.76
N THR A 24 -8.54 -8.30 -0.26
CA THR A 24 -7.22 -8.80 -0.63
C THR A 24 -6.86 -8.33 -2.04
N PRO A 25 -5.57 -8.38 -2.42
CA PRO A 25 -5.21 -8.01 -3.80
C PRO A 25 -5.96 -8.80 -4.86
N GLN A 26 -6.28 -10.08 -4.59
CA GLN A 26 -7.03 -10.92 -5.51
C GLN A 26 -8.53 -10.61 -5.50
N PHE A 27 -9.06 -10.18 -4.35
CA PHE A 27 -10.48 -9.90 -4.17
C PHE A 27 -10.69 -8.61 -3.38
N PRO A 28 -10.41 -7.43 -4.00
CA PRO A 28 -10.63 -6.15 -3.33
C PRO A 28 -12.12 -5.95 -3.01
N GLN A 29 -12.41 -5.42 -1.82
CA GLN A 29 -13.78 -5.17 -1.37
C GLN A 29 -14.15 -3.69 -1.42
N CYS A 30 -13.32 -2.88 -2.06
CA CYS A 30 -13.51 -1.43 -2.17
C CYS A 30 -12.90 -0.98 -3.49
N GLY A 31 -13.62 -0.15 -4.23
CA GLY A 31 -13.15 0.35 -5.53
C GLY A 31 -11.83 1.11 -5.44
N PHE A 32 -11.63 1.86 -4.37
CA PHE A 32 -10.37 2.60 -4.17
C PHE A 32 -9.22 1.65 -3.90
N SER A 33 -9.42 0.63 -3.08
CA SER A 33 -8.41 -0.42 -2.84
C SER A 33 -8.09 -1.15 -4.15
N GLY A 34 -9.12 -1.49 -4.91
CA GLY A 34 -8.94 -2.17 -6.19
C GLY A 34 -8.15 -1.36 -7.19
N ARG A 35 -8.34 -0.05 -7.19
CA ARG A 35 -7.60 0.84 -8.09
C ARG A 35 -6.10 0.80 -7.81
N VAL A 36 -5.71 0.86 -6.55
CA VAL A 36 -4.29 0.81 -6.18
C VAL A 36 -3.68 -0.54 -6.55
N VAL A 37 -4.41 -1.62 -6.31
CA VAL A 37 -3.97 -2.97 -6.71
C VAL A 37 -3.74 -3.04 -8.21
N GLN A 38 -4.67 -2.51 -9.01
CA GLN A 38 -4.55 -2.50 -10.46
C GLN A 38 -3.32 -1.72 -10.93
N ILE A 39 -3.06 -0.57 -10.31
CA ILE A 39 -1.89 0.24 -10.64
C ILE A 39 -0.60 -0.55 -10.37
N LEU A 40 -0.48 -1.14 -9.20
CA LEU A 40 0.70 -1.91 -8.83
C LEU A 40 0.87 -3.14 -9.72
N ASP A 41 -0.22 -3.81 -10.04
CA ASP A 41 -0.21 -4.96 -10.93
C ASP A 41 0.25 -4.56 -12.34
N HIS A 42 -0.24 -3.44 -12.84
CA HIS A 42 0.15 -2.92 -14.15
C HIS A 42 1.64 -2.60 -14.20
N LEU A 43 2.18 -2.08 -13.11
CA LEU A 43 3.62 -1.81 -12.98
C LEU A 43 4.44 -3.08 -12.73
N GLY A 44 3.78 -4.20 -12.48
CA GLY A 44 4.45 -5.45 -12.17
C GLY A 44 5.11 -5.48 -10.80
N ALA A 45 4.70 -4.59 -9.91
CA ALA A 45 5.25 -4.53 -8.55
C ALA A 45 4.56 -5.54 -7.64
N PRO A 46 5.32 -6.46 -7.01
CA PRO A 46 4.71 -7.33 -6.01
C PRO A 46 4.26 -6.53 -4.81
N VAL A 47 3.09 -6.85 -4.28
CA VAL A 47 2.51 -6.14 -3.16
C VAL A 47 2.07 -7.10 -2.06
N VAL A 48 2.34 -6.74 -0.82
CA VAL A 48 1.78 -7.43 0.33
C VAL A 48 0.51 -6.67 0.73
N GLY A 49 -0.65 -7.30 0.54
CA GLY A 49 -1.93 -6.72 0.91
C GLY A 49 -2.28 -7.09 2.33
N VAL A 50 -2.66 -6.09 3.12
CA VAL A 50 -3.13 -6.30 4.49
C VAL A 50 -4.60 -5.97 4.53
N ASN A 51 -5.44 -6.99 4.74
CA ASN A 51 -6.89 -6.82 4.75
C ASN A 51 -7.37 -6.28 6.09
N VAL A 52 -7.64 -4.99 6.16
CA VAL A 52 -8.07 -4.34 7.40
C VAL A 52 -9.48 -4.73 7.81
N LEU A 53 -10.25 -5.36 6.93
CA LEU A 53 -11.58 -5.86 7.29
C LEU A 53 -11.51 -7.06 8.24
N GLU A 54 -10.39 -7.75 8.28
CA GLU A 54 -10.17 -8.91 9.15
C GLU A 54 -9.48 -8.55 10.46
N ASP A 55 -9.03 -7.31 10.61
CA ASP A 55 -8.28 -6.90 11.80
C ASP A 55 -8.61 -5.46 12.16
N ALA A 56 -9.54 -5.31 13.10
CA ALA A 56 -10.02 -4.00 13.53
C ALA A 56 -8.93 -3.16 14.21
N GLU A 57 -7.98 -3.81 14.88
CA GLU A 57 -6.87 -3.10 15.52
C GLU A 57 -5.94 -2.49 14.48
N ILE A 58 -5.60 -3.25 13.45
CA ILE A 58 -4.79 -2.74 12.34
C ILE A 58 -5.54 -1.64 11.59
N ARG A 59 -6.86 -1.83 11.37
CA ARG A 59 -7.67 -0.82 10.68
C ARG A 59 -7.60 0.53 11.36
N GLN A 60 -7.78 0.56 12.66
CA GLN A 60 -7.69 1.81 13.42
C GLN A 60 -6.23 2.26 13.56
N GLY A 61 -5.35 1.34 13.88
CA GLY A 61 -3.94 1.62 14.11
C GLY A 61 -3.23 2.24 12.93
N ILE A 62 -3.55 1.80 11.70
CA ILE A 62 -2.89 2.34 10.51
C ILE A 62 -3.32 3.79 10.23
N LYS A 63 -4.54 4.13 10.57
CA LYS A 63 -5.02 5.52 10.44
C LYS A 63 -4.28 6.43 11.42
N ASP A 64 -4.09 5.96 12.64
CA ASP A 64 -3.36 6.69 13.67
C ASP A 64 -1.88 6.78 13.34
N PHE A 65 -1.31 5.70 12.82
CA PHE A 65 0.11 5.61 12.48
C PHE A 65 0.52 6.65 11.44
N ALA A 66 -0.27 6.78 10.39
CA ALA A 66 0.01 7.74 9.31
C ALA A 66 -0.63 9.10 9.54
N ASN A 67 -1.46 9.23 10.56
CA ASN A 67 -2.31 10.40 10.75
C ASN A 67 -3.12 10.67 9.47
N TRP A 68 -3.71 9.60 8.92
CA TRP A 68 -4.44 9.62 7.65
C TRP A 68 -5.74 8.84 7.82
N PRO A 69 -6.89 9.47 7.58
CA PRO A 69 -8.18 8.91 8.03
C PRO A 69 -8.77 7.82 7.16
N THR A 70 -8.22 7.56 5.98
CA THR A 70 -8.87 6.69 5.01
C THR A 70 -8.01 5.48 4.62
N ILE A 71 -8.69 4.46 4.10
CA ILE A 71 -8.11 3.25 3.52
C ILE A 71 -8.52 3.26 2.04
N PRO A 72 -7.65 2.92 1.09
CA PRO A 72 -6.35 2.25 1.24
C PRO A 72 -5.21 3.20 1.63
N GLN A 73 -4.13 2.61 2.15
CA GLN A 73 -2.89 3.33 2.41
C GLN A 73 -1.73 2.52 1.85
N LEU A 74 -0.94 3.15 1.00
CA LEU A 74 0.22 2.52 0.35
C LEU A 74 1.50 2.94 1.04
N TYR A 75 2.36 1.94 1.32
CA TYR A 75 3.69 2.16 1.88
C TYR A 75 4.73 1.54 0.97
N ILE A 76 5.80 2.28 0.70
CA ILE A 76 6.93 1.79 -0.09
C ILE A 76 8.20 1.99 0.74
N LYS A 77 8.92 0.92 0.97
CA LYS A 77 10.16 0.91 1.76
C LYS A 77 9.97 1.59 3.13
N GLY A 78 8.85 1.29 3.78
CA GLY A 78 8.52 1.82 5.11
C GLY A 78 7.97 3.23 5.11
N GLU A 79 7.88 3.90 3.97
CA GLU A 79 7.40 5.27 3.87
C GLU A 79 5.96 5.32 3.40
N PHE A 80 5.15 6.14 4.04
CA PHE A 80 3.78 6.37 3.63
C PHE A 80 3.74 7.15 2.32
N VAL A 81 3.07 6.58 1.32
CA VAL A 81 2.92 7.22 0.01
C VAL A 81 1.61 8.01 -0.06
N GLY A 82 0.51 7.37 0.30
CA GLY A 82 -0.80 7.98 0.27
C GLY A 82 -1.90 6.99 -0.02
N GLY A 83 -3.06 7.51 -0.34
CA GLY A 83 -4.24 6.73 -0.70
C GLY A 83 -4.38 6.58 -2.21
N ALA A 84 -5.60 6.24 -2.65
CA ALA A 84 -5.88 5.96 -4.06
C ALA A 84 -5.62 7.16 -4.97
N ASP A 85 -5.99 8.36 -4.54
CA ASP A 85 -5.83 9.56 -5.38
C ASP A 85 -4.35 9.89 -5.58
N ILE A 86 -3.56 9.84 -4.51
CA ILE A 86 -2.13 10.11 -4.59
C ILE A 86 -1.43 9.04 -5.45
N ALA A 87 -1.76 7.77 -5.22
CA ALA A 87 -1.18 6.68 -6.02
C ALA A 87 -1.50 6.84 -7.50
N THR A 88 -2.72 7.24 -7.83
CA THR A 88 -3.14 7.48 -9.21
C THR A 88 -2.35 8.61 -9.84
N GLU A 89 -2.21 9.74 -9.15
CA GLU A 89 -1.44 10.88 -9.64
C GLU A 89 0.03 10.51 -9.86
N MET A 90 0.63 9.82 -8.92
CA MET A 90 2.02 9.41 -9.02
C MET A 90 2.24 8.37 -10.12
N TYR A 91 1.26 7.52 -10.35
CA TYR A 91 1.31 6.58 -11.45
C TYR A 91 1.31 7.32 -12.80
N GLN A 92 0.41 8.28 -12.96
CA GLN A 92 0.27 9.05 -14.19
C GLN A 92 1.51 9.90 -14.48
N SER A 93 2.14 10.46 -13.47
CA SER A 93 3.34 11.29 -13.62
C SER A 93 4.62 10.49 -13.79
N GLY A 94 4.60 9.19 -13.52
CA GLY A 94 5.79 8.35 -13.52
C GLY A 94 6.54 8.32 -12.19
N GLU A 95 6.13 9.14 -11.22
CA GLU A 95 6.77 9.19 -9.90
C GLU A 95 6.68 7.87 -9.14
N LEU A 96 5.55 7.16 -9.30
CA LEU A 96 5.37 5.89 -8.60
C LEU A 96 6.36 4.82 -9.08
N ALA A 97 6.53 4.73 -10.40
CA ALA A 97 7.50 3.80 -10.97
C ALA A 97 8.92 4.13 -10.51
N SER A 98 9.27 5.41 -10.48
CA SER A 98 10.56 5.88 -9.98
C SER A 98 10.77 5.51 -8.51
N MET A 99 9.77 5.74 -7.69
CA MET A 99 9.84 5.44 -6.26
C MET A 99 10.02 3.95 -6.02
N LEU A 100 9.31 3.12 -6.77
CA LEU A 100 9.44 1.67 -6.68
C LEU A 100 10.84 1.22 -7.11
N ALA A 101 11.36 1.76 -8.19
CA ALA A 101 12.70 1.44 -8.66
C ALA A 101 13.76 1.83 -7.63
N ASP A 102 13.64 3.01 -7.03
CA ASP A 102 14.55 3.49 -5.99
C ASP A 102 14.49 2.61 -4.73
N ALA A 103 13.37 1.98 -4.48
CA ALA A 103 13.21 1.04 -3.37
C ALA A 103 13.72 -0.37 -3.68
N GLY A 104 14.27 -0.57 -4.87
CA GLY A 104 14.78 -1.87 -5.30
C GLY A 104 13.71 -2.80 -5.84
N VAL A 105 12.51 -2.29 -6.13
CA VAL A 105 11.41 -3.08 -6.68
C VAL A 105 11.48 -3.02 -8.20
N GLU A 106 11.59 -4.19 -8.82
CA GLU A 106 11.60 -4.28 -10.27
C GLU A 106 10.21 -3.96 -10.82
N VAL A 107 10.13 -3.01 -11.73
CA VAL A 107 8.86 -2.64 -12.36
C VAL A 107 8.94 -2.91 -13.85
N LYS A 108 7.80 -3.25 -14.44
CA LYS A 108 7.71 -3.47 -15.88
C LYS A 108 7.82 -2.15 -16.60
N ALA A 109 8.59 -2.14 -17.69
CA ALA A 109 8.65 -1.00 -18.55
C ALA A 109 7.24 -0.72 -19.09
N LYS A 110 6.85 0.53 -19.05
CA LYS A 110 5.60 0.94 -19.64
C LYS A 110 5.78 1.01 -21.15
N VAL A 111 4.96 0.26 -21.83
CA VAL A 111 4.99 0.21 -23.29
C VAL A 111 3.91 1.11 -23.84
#